data_98a2bc42a9cedbaeacb4f53c5a8e3f5f
#
_entry.id   98a2bc42a9cedbaeacb4f53c5a8e3f5f
#
_cell.length_a   1.000
_cell.length_b   1.000
_cell.length_c   1.000
_cell.angle_alpha   90.00
_cell.angle_beta   90.00
_cell.angle_gamma   90.00
#
_symmetry.space_group_name_H-M   'P 1'
#
loop_
_entity.id
_entity.type
_entity.pdbx_description
1 polymer ?
#
loop_
_entity_poly.entity_id
_entity_poly.type
_entity_poly.pdbx_seq_one_letter_code
_entity_poly.pdbx_strand_id
1 'polypeptide(L)'
;MKKLVVLMIATFIGVSAFAQGYKPGDKAMDFKLKNIDGKMVSLTDYKDAKGIIVVFTCNHCPFSIKYEDRINGLAKKYNNAGYPLIAVNPNDTIQYADDAYSKMQVRAKDKGFVFPYLVDDTQAVAKAYGATKTPHVFLLQKEGKEFVVKYVGAIDDNTDDASAVKVKYVEQAIDELNAGKPVSVSTTKAIGCGIKWKKA
;
A
#
# COMPACT_ATOMS: atom_id res chain seq x y z
N MET A 1 52.78 -27.99 -32.40
CA MET A 1 52.05 -26.72 -32.16
C MET A 1 50.81 -27.06 -31.35
N LYS A 2 50.86 -26.93 -30.01
CA LYS A 2 49.73 -27.24 -29.09
C LYS A 2 48.87 -25.99 -28.97
N LYS A 3 47.59 -26.06 -29.42
CA LYS A 3 46.63 -24.98 -29.23
C LYS A 3 46.05 -25.05 -27.82
N LEU A 4 46.35 -24.03 -27.02
CA LEU A 4 45.77 -23.86 -25.66
C LEU A 4 44.38 -23.26 -25.80
N VAL A 5 43.36 -24.03 -25.48
CA VAL A 5 41.96 -23.54 -25.44
C VAL A 5 41.73 -23.02 -24.00
N VAL A 6 41.65 -21.69 -23.85
CA VAL A 6 41.30 -21.05 -22.58
C VAL A 6 39.78 -21.02 -22.48
N LEU A 7 39.22 -21.82 -21.57
CA LEU A 7 37.81 -21.86 -21.26
C LEU A 7 37.50 -20.73 -20.23
N MET A 8 36.92 -19.63 -20.70
CA MET A 8 36.41 -18.58 -19.78
C MET A 8 35.12 -19.06 -19.13
N ILE A 9 35.18 -19.39 -17.84
CA ILE A 9 34.03 -19.65 -17.02
C ILE A 9 33.48 -18.29 -16.54
N ALA A 10 32.38 -17.84 -17.15
CA ALA A 10 31.63 -16.67 -16.66
C ALA A 10 30.85 -17.06 -15.39
N THR A 11 31.35 -16.67 -14.24
CA THR A 11 30.63 -16.78 -12.98
C THR A 11 29.53 -15.73 -12.93
N PHE A 12 28.29 -16.18 -13.12
CA PHE A 12 27.10 -15.37 -12.86
C PHE A 12 26.93 -15.21 -11.34
N ILE A 13 27.40 -14.09 -10.80
CA ILE A 13 27.10 -13.70 -9.42
C ILE A 13 25.66 -13.22 -9.40
N GLY A 14 24.74 -14.10 -9.00
CA GLY A 14 23.37 -13.74 -8.73
C GLY A 14 23.34 -12.79 -7.52
N VAL A 15 23.18 -11.50 -7.76
CA VAL A 15 22.89 -10.52 -6.70
C VAL A 15 21.47 -10.79 -6.22
N SER A 16 21.34 -11.48 -5.08
CA SER A 16 20.08 -11.52 -4.36
C SER A 16 19.76 -10.10 -3.89
N ALA A 17 18.99 -9.36 -4.68
CA ALA A 17 18.42 -8.11 -4.23
C ALA A 17 17.43 -8.45 -3.10
N PHE A 18 17.85 -8.28 -1.86
CA PHE A 18 16.89 -8.15 -0.76
C PHE A 18 15.95 -7.02 -1.14
N ALA A 19 14.68 -7.33 -1.33
CA ALA A 19 13.68 -6.34 -1.68
C ALA A 19 13.59 -5.32 -0.55
N GLN A 20 14.36 -4.25 -0.67
CA GLN A 20 14.18 -3.05 0.11
C GLN A 20 12.84 -2.50 -0.34
N GLY A 21 11.88 -2.33 0.60
CA GLY A 21 10.54 -1.86 0.24
C GLY A 21 10.57 -0.56 -0.57
N TYR A 22 9.46 -0.26 -1.22
CA TYR A 22 9.38 0.90 -2.11
C TYR A 22 9.64 2.23 -1.41
N LYS A 23 10.33 3.09 -2.13
CA LYS A 23 10.57 4.50 -1.79
C LYS A 23 10.04 5.39 -2.92
N PRO A 24 9.84 6.69 -2.65
CA PRO A 24 9.44 7.64 -3.69
C PRO A 24 10.37 7.58 -4.91
N GLY A 25 9.77 7.50 -6.11
CA GLY A 25 10.44 7.31 -7.37
C GLY A 25 10.45 5.86 -7.89
N ASP A 26 10.20 4.86 -7.04
CA ASP A 26 10.16 3.47 -7.47
C ASP A 26 8.86 3.16 -8.24
N LYS A 27 8.94 2.27 -9.22
CA LYS A 27 7.78 1.73 -9.91
C LYS A 27 7.10 0.69 -9.04
N ALA A 28 5.80 0.90 -8.79
CA ALA A 28 5.01 -0.07 -8.06
C ALA A 28 4.68 -1.28 -8.95
N MET A 29 4.91 -2.49 -8.43
CA MET A 29 4.44 -3.70 -9.10
C MET A 29 2.92 -3.75 -9.08
N ASP A 30 2.33 -4.29 -10.14
CA ASP A 30 0.91 -4.66 -10.12
C ASP A 30 0.69 -5.84 -9.15
N PHE A 31 -0.51 -5.91 -8.63
CA PHE A 31 -0.97 -7.03 -7.82
C PHE A 31 -2.37 -7.44 -8.27
N LYS A 32 -2.77 -8.66 -7.93
CA LYS A 32 -4.12 -9.15 -8.14
C LYS A 32 -4.59 -9.86 -6.88
N LEU A 33 -5.36 -9.14 -6.07
CA LEU A 33 -5.81 -9.59 -4.75
C LEU A 33 -7.33 -9.72 -4.68
N LYS A 34 -7.81 -10.61 -3.81
CA LYS A 34 -9.23 -10.86 -3.60
C LYS A 34 -9.85 -9.76 -2.73
N ASN A 35 -10.89 -9.11 -3.26
CA ASN A 35 -11.71 -8.14 -2.53
C ASN A 35 -12.79 -8.84 -1.68
N ILE A 36 -13.31 -8.13 -0.68
CA ILE A 36 -14.38 -8.61 0.21
C ILE A 36 -15.68 -9.00 -0.51
N ASP A 37 -15.92 -8.53 -1.74
CA ASP A 37 -17.05 -8.93 -2.60
C ASP A 37 -16.76 -10.21 -3.43
N GLY A 38 -15.57 -10.80 -3.24
CA GLY A 38 -15.12 -12.01 -3.94
C GLY A 38 -14.45 -11.75 -5.28
N LYS A 39 -14.48 -10.54 -5.82
CA LYS A 39 -13.82 -10.20 -7.08
C LYS A 39 -12.32 -9.99 -6.88
N MET A 40 -11.56 -10.21 -7.94
CA MET A 40 -10.13 -9.88 -7.97
C MET A 40 -9.96 -8.43 -8.38
N VAL A 41 -9.07 -7.71 -7.71
CA VAL A 41 -8.74 -6.31 -7.97
C VAL A 41 -7.23 -6.16 -8.16
N SER A 42 -6.84 -5.40 -9.19
CA SER A 42 -5.45 -5.09 -9.53
C SER A 42 -5.25 -3.58 -9.76
N LEU A 43 -4.01 -3.10 -9.76
CA LEU A 43 -3.72 -1.70 -10.12
C LEU A 43 -4.10 -1.43 -11.58
N THR A 44 -3.98 -2.43 -12.46
CA THR A 44 -4.32 -2.30 -13.89
C THR A 44 -5.81 -2.06 -14.15
N ASP A 45 -6.69 -2.36 -13.18
CA ASP A 45 -8.12 -2.04 -13.27
C ASP A 45 -8.36 -0.52 -13.22
N TYR A 46 -7.38 0.26 -12.74
CA TYR A 46 -7.44 1.72 -12.56
C TYR A 46 -6.66 2.48 -13.64
N LYS A 47 -6.64 1.96 -14.86
CA LYS A 47 -5.88 2.54 -15.99
C LYS A 47 -6.19 4.01 -16.30
N ASP A 48 -7.38 4.49 -15.93
CA ASP A 48 -7.84 5.87 -16.19
C ASP A 48 -7.66 6.78 -14.97
N ALA A 49 -7.16 6.25 -13.84
CA ALA A 49 -6.86 7.04 -12.65
C ALA A 49 -5.60 7.89 -12.84
N LYS A 50 -5.55 9.05 -12.18
CA LYS A 50 -4.34 9.89 -12.08
C LYS A 50 -3.30 9.27 -11.15
N GLY A 51 -3.77 8.57 -10.13
CA GLY A 51 -2.97 7.89 -9.13
C GLY A 51 -3.83 6.97 -8.28
N ILE A 52 -3.23 6.30 -7.30
CA ILE A 52 -3.91 5.35 -6.41
C ILE A 52 -3.39 5.55 -5.00
N ILE A 53 -4.29 5.59 -4.01
CA ILE A 53 -3.95 5.56 -2.59
C ILE A 53 -4.02 4.08 -2.14
N VAL A 54 -2.87 3.45 -1.89
CA VAL A 54 -2.81 2.09 -1.33
C VAL A 54 -2.58 2.19 0.17
N VAL A 55 -3.48 1.61 0.97
CA VAL A 55 -3.39 1.62 2.44
C VAL A 55 -3.32 0.20 2.95
N PHE A 56 -2.17 -0.19 3.51
CA PHE A 56 -2.10 -1.43 4.28
C PHE A 56 -2.74 -1.19 5.65
N THR A 57 -3.82 -1.92 5.94
CA THR A 57 -4.61 -1.77 7.17
C THR A 57 -5.16 -3.12 7.61
N CYS A 58 -5.80 -3.19 8.78
CA CYS A 58 -6.38 -4.42 9.29
C CYS A 58 -7.52 -4.14 10.27
N ASN A 59 -8.26 -5.16 10.68
CA ASN A 59 -9.45 -4.99 11.51
C ASN A 59 -9.15 -4.79 13.00
N HIS A 60 -8.11 -5.45 13.54
CA HIS A 60 -7.90 -5.55 14.99
C HIS A 60 -6.90 -4.53 15.55
N CYS A 61 -6.07 -3.90 14.71
CA CYS A 61 -5.09 -2.94 15.19
C CYS A 61 -5.78 -1.66 15.72
N PRO A 62 -5.56 -1.24 16.97
CA PRO A 62 -6.17 -0.01 17.51
C PRO A 62 -5.88 1.23 16.67
N PHE A 63 -4.70 1.33 16.09
CA PHE A 63 -4.33 2.43 15.20
C PHE A 63 -5.13 2.38 13.89
N SER A 64 -5.30 1.20 13.27
CA SER A 64 -6.14 1.06 12.08
C SER A 64 -7.59 1.43 12.37
N ILE A 65 -8.12 1.01 13.52
CA ILE A 65 -9.49 1.34 13.97
C ILE A 65 -9.67 2.85 14.12
N LYS A 66 -8.72 3.56 14.73
CA LYS A 66 -8.76 5.02 14.85
C LYS A 66 -8.74 5.76 13.51
N TYR A 67 -8.18 5.13 12.47
CA TYR A 67 -8.05 5.72 11.15
C TYR A 67 -9.19 5.37 10.19
N GLU A 68 -10.10 4.44 10.50
CA GLU A 68 -11.16 3.98 9.58
C GLU A 68 -11.97 5.12 8.98
N ASP A 69 -12.45 6.05 9.81
CA ASP A 69 -13.26 7.17 9.34
C ASP A 69 -12.45 8.11 8.44
N ARG A 70 -11.16 8.31 8.76
CA ARG A 70 -10.25 9.13 7.93
C ARG A 70 -9.93 8.46 6.60
N ILE A 71 -9.69 7.15 6.58
CA ILE A 71 -9.49 6.36 5.36
C ILE A 71 -10.77 6.42 4.49
N ASN A 72 -11.93 6.26 5.11
CA ASN A 72 -13.22 6.36 4.41
C ASN A 72 -13.46 7.77 3.87
N GLY A 73 -13.08 8.80 4.63
CA GLY A 73 -13.09 10.20 4.21
C GLY A 73 -12.18 10.47 3.00
N LEU A 74 -10.95 9.95 3.02
CA LEU A 74 -10.03 10.02 1.90
C LEU A 74 -10.64 9.38 0.63
N ALA A 75 -11.20 8.17 0.76
CA ALA A 75 -11.84 7.49 -0.35
C ALA A 75 -13.00 8.30 -0.92
N LYS A 76 -13.91 8.82 -0.07
CA LYS A 76 -15.03 9.67 -0.50
C LYS A 76 -14.55 10.92 -1.24
N LYS A 77 -13.47 11.55 -0.75
CA LYS A 77 -12.93 12.80 -1.33
C LYS A 77 -12.23 12.56 -2.67
N TYR A 78 -11.44 11.49 -2.75
CA TYR A 78 -10.47 11.34 -3.85
C TYR A 78 -10.85 10.31 -4.92
N ASN A 79 -11.79 9.38 -4.67
CA ASN A 79 -12.21 8.40 -5.68
C ASN A 79 -12.64 9.08 -7.00
N ASN A 80 -13.47 10.11 -6.92
CA ASN A 80 -13.95 10.85 -8.11
C ASN A 80 -12.96 11.94 -8.56
N ALA A 81 -11.94 12.24 -7.77
CA ALA A 81 -10.89 13.20 -8.11
C ALA A 81 -9.74 12.58 -8.92
N GLY A 82 -9.82 11.28 -9.18
CA GLY A 82 -8.83 10.52 -9.95
C GLY A 82 -7.77 9.82 -9.10
N TYR A 83 -7.96 9.75 -7.79
CA TYR A 83 -7.09 9.00 -6.86
C TYR A 83 -7.92 8.00 -6.04
N PRO A 84 -8.42 6.92 -6.65
CA PRO A 84 -9.13 5.89 -5.92
C PRO A 84 -8.26 5.29 -4.80
N LEU A 85 -8.94 4.89 -3.70
CA LEU A 85 -8.30 4.26 -2.56
C LEU A 85 -8.53 2.75 -2.60
N ILE A 86 -7.48 2.00 -2.34
CA ILE A 86 -7.47 0.53 -2.18
C ILE A 86 -6.88 0.23 -0.79
N ALA A 87 -7.63 -0.46 0.06
CA ALA A 87 -7.14 -0.99 1.33
C ALA A 87 -6.71 -2.44 1.18
N VAL A 88 -5.60 -2.82 1.81
CA VAL A 88 -5.04 -4.17 1.78
C VAL A 88 -4.81 -4.65 3.21
N ASN A 89 -5.38 -5.79 3.56
CA ASN A 89 -5.08 -6.48 4.81
C ASN A 89 -3.95 -7.49 4.59
N PRO A 90 -2.76 -7.26 5.17
CA PRO A 90 -1.60 -8.12 4.99
C PRO A 90 -1.41 -9.13 6.15
N ASN A 91 -2.28 -9.13 7.16
CA ASN A 91 -2.06 -9.94 8.35
C ASN A 91 -2.32 -11.42 8.12
N ASP A 92 -1.63 -12.26 8.89
CA ASP A 92 -1.94 -13.68 9.00
C ASP A 92 -3.34 -13.88 9.60
N THR A 93 -4.29 -14.17 8.74
CA THR A 93 -5.71 -14.33 9.10
C THR A 93 -6.01 -15.63 9.82
N ILE A 94 -5.06 -16.57 9.86
CA ILE A 94 -5.19 -17.84 10.60
C ILE A 94 -4.87 -17.61 12.07
N GLN A 95 -3.73 -16.95 12.36
CA GLN A 95 -3.33 -16.66 13.74
C GLN A 95 -4.13 -15.49 14.35
N TYR A 96 -4.62 -14.58 13.52
CA TYR A 96 -5.36 -13.38 13.94
C TYR A 96 -6.77 -13.40 13.34
N ALA A 97 -7.65 -14.18 13.97
CA ALA A 97 -9.00 -14.45 13.50
C ALA A 97 -9.87 -13.19 13.30
N ASP A 98 -9.58 -12.10 14.00
CA ASP A 98 -10.27 -10.82 13.78
C ASP A 98 -9.97 -10.19 12.41
N ASP A 99 -8.89 -10.60 11.77
CA ASP A 99 -8.52 -10.19 10.41
C ASP A 99 -8.97 -11.19 9.34
N ALA A 100 -9.69 -12.26 9.72
CA ALA A 100 -10.20 -13.24 8.78
C ALA A 100 -11.10 -12.59 7.71
N TYR A 101 -11.10 -13.16 6.50
CA TYR A 101 -11.83 -12.63 5.35
C TYR A 101 -13.32 -12.36 5.65
N SER A 102 -14.01 -13.26 6.36
CA SER A 102 -15.40 -13.04 6.79
C SER A 102 -15.56 -11.87 7.75
N LYS A 103 -14.56 -11.61 8.60
CA LYS A 103 -14.56 -10.47 9.52
C LYS A 103 -14.28 -9.15 8.77
N MET A 104 -13.44 -9.17 7.73
CA MET A 104 -13.26 -8.02 6.85
C MET A 104 -14.57 -7.62 6.17
N GLN A 105 -15.36 -8.59 5.69
CA GLN A 105 -16.67 -8.34 5.09
C GLN A 105 -17.64 -7.68 6.07
N VAL A 106 -17.74 -8.21 7.28
CA VAL A 106 -18.57 -7.63 8.36
C VAL A 106 -18.11 -6.22 8.67
N ARG A 107 -16.81 -6.03 8.91
CA ARG A 107 -16.25 -4.71 9.26
C ARG A 107 -16.51 -3.67 8.18
N ALA A 108 -16.28 -4.01 6.93
CA ALA A 108 -16.52 -3.09 5.82
C ALA A 108 -18.00 -2.67 5.71
N LYS A 109 -18.93 -3.61 5.94
CA LYS A 109 -20.37 -3.33 5.98
C LYS A 109 -20.72 -2.41 7.15
N ASP A 110 -20.29 -2.75 8.37
CA ASP A 110 -20.64 -2.03 9.60
C ASP A 110 -20.06 -0.60 9.59
N LYS A 111 -18.88 -0.41 9.00
CA LYS A 111 -18.19 0.89 8.90
C LYS A 111 -18.50 1.64 7.60
N GLY A 112 -19.29 1.05 6.71
CA GLY A 112 -19.68 1.68 5.45
C GLY A 112 -18.48 2.03 4.58
N PHE A 113 -17.52 1.10 4.40
CA PHE A 113 -16.36 1.33 3.55
C PHE A 113 -16.77 1.53 2.10
N VAL A 114 -16.29 2.60 1.49
CA VAL A 114 -16.59 2.98 0.09
C VAL A 114 -15.41 2.68 -0.86
N PHE A 115 -14.54 1.79 -0.46
CA PHE A 115 -13.32 1.40 -1.18
C PHE A 115 -13.16 -0.12 -1.19
N PRO A 116 -12.43 -0.69 -2.15
CA PRO A 116 -12.04 -2.10 -2.13
C PRO A 116 -11.17 -2.43 -0.91
N TYR A 117 -11.52 -3.51 -0.21
CA TYR A 117 -10.75 -4.02 0.93
C TYR A 117 -10.25 -5.42 0.61
N LEU A 118 -8.97 -5.53 0.30
CA LEU A 118 -8.34 -6.71 -0.28
C LEU A 118 -7.62 -7.53 0.78
N VAL A 119 -7.54 -8.84 0.59
CA VAL A 119 -6.72 -9.72 1.42
C VAL A 119 -5.43 -10.08 0.68
N ASP A 120 -4.26 -9.80 1.28
CA ASP A 120 -2.94 -10.27 0.82
C ASP A 120 -2.56 -11.55 1.57
N ASP A 121 -3.25 -12.65 1.27
CA ASP A 121 -3.09 -13.92 2.00
C ASP A 121 -1.67 -14.47 1.92
N THR A 122 -0.96 -14.23 0.82
CA THR A 122 0.44 -14.66 0.66
C THR A 122 1.44 -13.69 1.31
N GLN A 123 0.99 -12.51 1.66
CA GLN A 123 1.81 -11.39 2.16
C GLN A 123 2.90 -10.93 1.17
N ALA A 124 2.79 -11.34 -0.09
CA ALA A 124 3.78 -11.03 -1.12
C ALA A 124 3.72 -9.55 -1.50
N VAL A 125 2.51 -8.96 -1.56
CA VAL A 125 2.33 -7.56 -1.90
C VAL A 125 2.87 -6.67 -0.78
N ALA A 126 2.52 -6.95 0.47
CA ALA A 126 3.04 -6.21 1.62
C ALA A 126 4.56 -6.26 1.70
N LYS A 127 5.17 -7.43 1.44
CA LYS A 127 6.63 -7.59 1.41
C LYS A 127 7.26 -6.78 0.27
N ALA A 128 6.71 -6.84 -0.94
CA ALA A 128 7.23 -6.09 -2.09
C ALA A 128 7.13 -4.58 -1.89
N TYR A 129 6.01 -4.09 -1.34
CA TYR A 129 5.83 -2.68 -1.02
C TYR A 129 6.73 -2.24 0.16
N GLY A 130 7.19 -3.17 0.99
CA GLY A 130 7.93 -2.86 2.22
C GLY A 130 7.01 -2.29 3.31
N ALA A 131 5.74 -2.67 3.28
CA ALA A 131 4.82 -2.31 4.35
C ALA A 131 5.24 -2.97 5.66
N THR A 132 5.27 -2.21 6.74
CA THR A 132 5.74 -2.68 8.05
C THR A 132 4.72 -2.47 9.16
N LYS A 133 3.74 -1.61 8.91
CA LYS A 133 2.71 -1.19 9.87
C LYS A 133 1.32 -1.28 9.28
N THR A 134 0.33 -1.25 10.16
CA THR A 134 -1.07 -1.00 9.84
C THR A 134 -1.60 0.11 10.77
N PRO A 135 -2.01 1.30 10.20
CA PRO A 135 -1.97 1.65 8.79
C PRO A 135 -0.58 2.04 8.26
N HIS A 136 -0.35 1.83 6.95
CA HIS A 136 0.82 2.31 6.19
C HIS A 136 0.37 2.67 4.78
N VAL A 137 0.63 3.89 4.34
CA VAL A 137 0.15 4.44 3.06
C VAL A 137 1.25 4.48 2.03
N PHE A 138 0.88 4.17 0.79
CA PHE A 138 1.66 4.38 -0.42
C PHE A 138 0.78 5.16 -1.41
N LEU A 139 1.17 6.40 -1.73
CA LEU A 139 0.52 7.16 -2.79
C LEU A 139 1.26 6.93 -4.09
N LEU A 140 0.54 6.42 -5.07
CA LEU A 140 1.03 6.14 -6.40
C LEU A 140 0.51 7.19 -7.36
N GLN A 141 1.35 7.66 -8.29
CA GLN A 141 0.93 8.46 -9.43
C GLN A 141 1.14 7.70 -10.73
N LYS A 142 0.22 7.85 -11.66
CA LYS A 142 0.35 7.26 -12.98
C LYS A 142 1.32 8.07 -13.82
N GLU A 143 2.33 7.39 -14.35
CA GLU A 143 3.30 7.92 -15.30
C GLU A 143 3.33 7.02 -16.53
N GLY A 144 2.72 7.49 -17.61
CA GLY A 144 2.52 6.67 -18.81
C GLY A 144 1.62 5.45 -18.53
N LYS A 145 2.20 4.25 -18.61
CA LYS A 145 1.48 2.99 -18.34
C LYS A 145 1.73 2.43 -16.93
N GLU A 146 2.61 3.07 -16.16
CA GLU A 146 3.08 2.57 -14.87
C GLU A 146 2.58 3.43 -13.71
N PHE A 147 2.56 2.86 -12.53
CA PHE A 147 2.33 3.59 -11.28
C PHE A 147 3.65 3.77 -10.55
N VAL A 148 3.99 5.03 -10.21
CA VAL A 148 5.22 5.41 -9.52
C VAL A 148 4.87 5.89 -8.12
N VAL A 149 5.59 5.42 -7.12
CA VAL A 149 5.43 5.82 -5.73
C VAL A 149 5.84 7.29 -5.57
N LYS A 150 4.96 8.10 -4.98
CA LYS A 150 5.21 9.53 -4.71
C LYS A 150 5.29 9.85 -3.23
N TYR A 151 4.58 9.07 -2.42
CA TYR A 151 4.62 9.23 -0.97
C TYR A 151 4.52 7.87 -0.28
N VAL A 152 5.25 7.72 0.84
CA VAL A 152 5.20 6.55 1.73
C VAL A 152 5.14 7.01 3.18
N GLY A 153 4.18 6.51 3.97
CA GLY A 153 4.16 6.82 5.39
C GLY A 153 2.79 6.83 6.07
N ALA A 154 2.58 7.81 6.95
CA ALA A 154 1.36 8.02 7.73
C ALA A 154 0.27 8.72 6.91
N ILE A 155 -0.97 8.66 7.36
CA ILE A 155 -2.11 9.40 6.76
C ILE A 155 -1.99 10.90 7.08
N ASP A 156 -1.72 11.19 8.34
CA ASP A 156 -1.58 12.54 8.90
C ASP A 156 -0.61 12.54 10.09
N ASP A 157 -0.47 13.67 10.77
CA ASP A 157 0.47 13.88 11.87
C ASP A 157 -0.09 13.57 13.27
N ASN A 158 -1.37 13.17 13.37
CA ASN A 158 -1.99 12.88 14.66
C ASN A 158 -2.88 11.63 14.62
N THR A 159 -2.36 10.52 15.15
CA THR A 159 -3.09 9.26 15.21
C THR A 159 -4.22 9.27 16.25
N ASP A 160 -4.05 10.00 17.34
CA ASP A 160 -4.92 9.89 18.49
C ASP A 160 -6.17 10.76 18.36
N ASP A 161 -6.03 11.96 17.83
CA ASP A 161 -7.12 12.93 17.70
C ASP A 161 -7.18 13.51 16.29
N ALA A 162 -8.24 13.17 15.57
CA ALA A 162 -8.49 13.67 14.23
C ALA A 162 -8.72 15.19 14.18
N SER A 163 -9.23 15.78 15.28
CA SER A 163 -9.49 17.22 15.38
C SER A 163 -8.22 18.04 15.61
N ALA A 164 -7.17 17.39 16.13
CA ALA A 164 -5.87 18.00 16.39
C ALA A 164 -4.85 17.80 15.24
N VAL A 165 -5.28 17.21 14.11
CA VAL A 165 -4.44 17.05 12.90
C VAL A 165 -4.08 18.43 12.34
N LYS A 166 -2.78 18.68 12.21
CA LYS A 166 -2.22 19.92 11.62
C LYS A 166 -1.76 19.69 10.18
N VAL A 167 -1.22 18.50 9.90
CA VAL A 167 -0.70 18.14 8.58
C VAL A 167 -1.34 16.85 8.08
N LYS A 168 -2.06 16.96 6.98
CA LYS A 168 -2.69 15.85 6.26
C LYS A 168 -1.79 15.40 5.13
N TYR A 169 -0.79 14.57 5.43
CA TYR A 169 0.28 14.21 4.50
C TYR A 169 -0.21 13.68 3.15
N VAL A 170 -1.20 12.78 3.16
CA VAL A 170 -1.73 12.20 1.91
C VAL A 170 -2.47 13.25 1.08
N GLU A 171 -3.30 14.08 1.74
CA GLU A 171 -4.04 15.15 1.05
C GLU A 171 -3.08 16.18 0.48
N GLN A 172 -2.08 16.63 1.26
CA GLN A 172 -1.05 17.56 0.81
C GLN A 172 -0.29 17.02 -0.41
N ALA A 173 0.13 15.77 -0.36
CA ALA A 173 0.84 15.16 -1.47
C ALA A 173 -0.01 15.12 -2.75
N ILE A 174 -1.31 14.78 -2.65
CA ILE A 174 -2.22 14.79 -3.80
C ILE A 174 -2.42 16.21 -4.35
N ASP A 175 -2.56 17.21 -3.47
CA ASP A 175 -2.75 18.61 -3.88
C ASP A 175 -1.51 19.13 -4.61
N GLU A 176 -0.31 18.80 -4.13
CA GLU A 176 0.96 19.14 -4.79
C GLU A 176 1.06 18.48 -6.18
N LEU A 177 0.73 17.19 -6.28
CA LEU A 177 0.74 16.46 -7.56
C LEU A 177 -0.28 17.03 -8.56
N ASN A 178 -1.49 17.37 -8.11
CA ASN A 178 -2.50 18.01 -8.95
C ASN A 178 -2.07 19.40 -9.43
N ALA A 179 -1.24 20.10 -8.64
CA ALA A 179 -0.64 21.38 -9.04
C ALA A 179 0.60 21.22 -9.94
N GLY A 180 0.97 20.00 -10.33
CA GLY A 180 2.18 19.72 -11.12
C GLY A 180 3.48 19.94 -10.35
N LYS A 181 3.43 19.94 -9.01
CA LYS A 181 4.58 20.12 -8.14
C LYS A 181 5.12 18.78 -7.63
N PRO A 182 6.40 18.69 -7.30
CA PRO A 182 6.93 17.56 -6.57
C PRO A 182 6.32 17.49 -5.17
N VAL A 183 6.18 16.27 -4.63
CA VAL A 183 5.73 16.08 -3.24
C VAL A 183 6.82 16.57 -2.28
N SER A 184 6.50 17.59 -1.51
CA SER A 184 7.47 18.26 -0.60
C SER A 184 7.86 17.38 0.59
N VAL A 185 6.90 16.60 1.13
CA VAL A 185 7.11 15.59 2.18
C VAL A 185 6.79 14.23 1.59
N SER A 186 7.76 13.61 0.93
CA SER A 186 7.57 12.35 0.21
C SER A 186 7.66 11.10 1.09
N THR A 187 8.13 11.22 2.33
CA THR A 187 8.24 10.10 3.27
C THR A 187 8.00 10.57 4.69
N THR A 188 7.18 9.82 5.44
CA THR A 188 6.99 9.99 6.88
C THR A 188 7.03 8.64 7.58
N LYS A 189 7.18 8.64 8.91
CA LYS A 189 7.14 7.41 9.69
C LYS A 189 5.69 6.92 9.81
N ALA A 190 5.39 5.72 9.31
CA ALA A 190 4.12 5.08 9.56
C ALA A 190 3.97 4.75 11.06
N ILE A 191 2.83 5.16 11.64
CA ILE A 191 2.48 4.91 13.04
C ILE A 191 1.38 3.86 13.07
N GLY A 192 1.63 2.73 13.74
CA GLY A 192 0.68 1.63 13.76
C GLY A 192 1.25 0.35 14.36
N CYS A 193 0.44 -0.70 14.39
CA CYS A 193 0.87 -2.04 14.78
C CYS A 193 1.78 -2.65 13.70
N GLY A 194 2.73 -3.49 14.12
CA GLY A 194 3.49 -4.30 13.17
C GLY A 194 2.59 -5.28 12.42
N ILE A 195 2.85 -5.48 11.13
CA ILE A 195 2.19 -6.51 10.33
C ILE A 195 2.43 -7.88 10.97
N LYS A 196 1.38 -8.70 11.02
CA LYS A 196 1.41 -10.05 11.56
C LYS A 196 1.80 -11.01 10.45
N TRP A 197 3.10 -11.27 10.37
CA TRP A 197 3.65 -12.14 9.34
C TRP A 197 3.35 -13.62 9.65
N LYS A 198 3.04 -14.39 8.60
CA LYS A 198 2.98 -15.85 8.69
C LYS A 198 4.32 -16.40 9.14
N LYS A 199 4.29 -17.35 10.07
CA LYS A 199 5.49 -18.08 10.46
C LYS A 199 5.91 -18.97 9.28
N ALA A 200 7.22 -19.02 9.05
CA ALA A 200 7.83 -19.95 8.09
C ALA A 200 7.64 -21.39 8.56
#